data_7b0ba4a4796034342aaa875c2b8beb9e
#
_entry.id   7b0ba4a4796034342aaa875c2b8beb9e
#
_cell.length_a   1.000
_cell.length_b   1.000
_cell.length_c   1.000
_cell.angle_alpha   90.00
_cell.angle_beta   90.00
_cell.angle_gamma   90.00
#
_symmetry.space_group_name_H-M   'P 1'
#
loop_
_entity.id
_entity.type
_entity.pdbx_description
1 polymer ?
#
loop_
_entity_poly.entity_id
_entity_poly.type
_entity_poly.pdbx_seq_one_letter_code
_entity_poly.pdbx_strand_id
1 'polypeptide(L)'
;MKNKRNQGNRLLTICMVLLLAFSMLFTAVGTTENVQAASNGLSAYKKITFYKSGKVNGTIYSMKYNDRTNRYIVYASKNGKKKALLNSCSSGSIVTNGKYLYYESAAFLRSGSFGGTYKNRKLVQYNLKTRKNKVLISFRGEGPADSIIGCDGTYLYMGYQTSMVTDWEILQW
;
A
#
# COMPACT_ATOMS: atom_id res chain seq x y z
N MET A 1 -43.86 47.81 -18.17
CA MET A 1 -43.02 47.25 -17.05
C MET A 1 -43.23 45.75 -16.75
N LYS A 2 -43.60 44.90 -17.71
CA LYS A 2 -43.83 43.45 -17.47
C LYS A 2 -42.64 42.52 -17.78
N ASN A 3 -41.58 43.00 -18.46
CA ASN A 3 -40.53 42.10 -18.96
C ASN A 3 -39.34 41.82 -18.02
N LYS A 4 -39.12 42.63 -16.98
CA LYS A 4 -37.99 42.40 -16.05
C LYS A 4 -38.25 41.28 -15.04
N ARG A 5 -39.51 41.00 -14.69
CA ARG A 5 -39.83 39.95 -13.73
C ARG A 5 -39.61 38.52 -14.25
N ASN A 6 -39.79 38.34 -15.59
CA ASN A 6 -39.60 37.02 -16.23
C ASN A 6 -38.13 36.66 -16.44
N GLN A 7 -37.24 37.63 -16.57
CA GLN A 7 -35.78 37.37 -16.67
C GLN A 7 -35.16 36.88 -15.36
N GLY A 8 -35.56 37.48 -14.23
CA GLY A 8 -35.09 37.05 -12.94
C GLY A 8 -35.45 35.59 -12.60
N ASN A 9 -36.66 35.21 -12.89
CA ASN A 9 -37.10 33.83 -12.64
C ASN A 9 -36.39 32.80 -13.54
N ARG A 10 -36.11 33.14 -14.79
CA ARG A 10 -35.35 32.26 -15.71
C ARG A 10 -33.90 32.10 -15.26
N LEU A 11 -33.27 33.19 -14.80
CA LEU A 11 -31.90 33.14 -14.31
C LEU A 11 -31.81 32.27 -13.04
N LEU A 12 -32.76 32.42 -12.13
CA LEU A 12 -32.83 31.64 -10.88
C LEU A 12 -33.01 30.13 -11.18
N THR A 13 -33.86 29.80 -12.17
CA THR A 13 -34.09 28.40 -12.59
C THR A 13 -32.84 27.79 -13.21
N ILE A 14 -32.12 28.54 -14.05
CA ILE A 14 -30.86 28.09 -14.66
C ILE A 14 -29.77 27.87 -13.58
N CYS A 15 -29.65 28.77 -12.63
CA CYS A 15 -28.69 28.60 -11.51
C CYS A 15 -29.03 27.39 -10.63
N MET A 16 -30.32 27.12 -10.35
CA MET A 16 -30.73 25.93 -9.60
C MET A 16 -30.43 24.63 -10.37
N VAL A 17 -30.69 24.60 -11.67
CA VAL A 17 -30.40 23.41 -12.50
C VAL A 17 -28.90 23.16 -12.58
N LEU A 18 -28.09 24.20 -12.71
CA LEU A 18 -26.63 24.08 -12.70
C LEU A 18 -26.09 23.63 -11.34
N LEU A 19 -26.65 24.13 -10.23
CA LEU A 19 -26.28 23.68 -8.88
C LEU A 19 -26.66 22.20 -8.64
N LEU A 20 -27.82 21.75 -9.10
CA LEU A 20 -28.21 20.34 -9.03
C LEU A 20 -27.34 19.44 -9.92
N ALA A 21 -26.99 19.88 -11.12
CA ALA A 21 -26.07 19.15 -11.99
C ALA A 21 -24.66 19.05 -11.40
N PHE A 22 -24.18 20.13 -10.76
CA PHE A 22 -22.88 20.12 -10.07
C PHE A 22 -22.88 19.22 -8.83
N SER A 23 -23.98 19.18 -8.06
CA SER A 23 -24.08 18.28 -6.89
C SER A 23 -24.13 16.82 -7.29
N MET A 24 -24.71 16.46 -8.44
CA MET A 24 -24.69 15.09 -8.96
C MET A 24 -23.30 14.67 -9.48
N LEU A 25 -22.47 15.60 -9.95
CA LEU A 25 -21.08 15.32 -10.33
C LEU A 25 -20.16 15.05 -9.13
N PHE A 26 -20.44 15.63 -7.97
CA PHE A 26 -19.66 15.38 -6.76
C PHE A 26 -20.05 14.11 -6.01
N THR A 27 -21.25 13.58 -6.19
CA THR A 27 -21.65 12.29 -5.60
C THR A 27 -21.13 11.07 -6.37
N ALA A 28 -20.63 11.25 -7.59
CA ALA A 28 -20.04 10.17 -8.38
C ALA A 28 -18.54 9.90 -8.07
N VAL A 29 -17.90 10.68 -7.22
CA VAL A 29 -16.47 10.54 -6.85
C VAL A 29 -16.28 9.87 -5.48
N GLY A 30 -17.25 9.11 -5.01
CA GLY A 30 -17.19 8.52 -3.66
C GLY A 30 -17.55 7.05 -3.53
N THR A 31 -17.86 6.36 -4.60
CA THR A 31 -17.96 4.91 -4.55
C THR A 31 -16.59 4.33 -4.92
N THR A 32 -15.79 3.99 -3.92
CA THR A 32 -14.79 2.95 -4.09
C THR A 32 -15.55 1.69 -4.46
N GLU A 33 -15.80 1.49 -5.75
CA GLU A 33 -16.13 0.17 -6.25
C GLU A 33 -15.00 -0.75 -5.78
N ASN A 34 -15.36 -1.72 -4.96
CA ASN A 34 -14.52 -2.88 -4.74
C ASN A 34 -14.40 -3.56 -6.09
N VAL A 35 -13.41 -3.19 -6.87
CA VAL A 35 -13.04 -3.89 -8.10
C VAL A 35 -12.60 -5.26 -7.66
N GLN A 36 -13.54 -6.18 -7.72
CA GLN A 36 -13.30 -7.59 -7.45
C GLN A 36 -12.40 -8.06 -8.59
N ALA A 37 -11.09 -8.14 -8.32
CA ALA A 37 -10.11 -8.64 -9.27
C ALA A 37 -10.60 -9.99 -9.77
N ALA A 38 -10.76 -10.13 -11.09
CA ALA A 38 -11.11 -11.37 -11.74
C ALA A 38 -10.15 -12.45 -11.25
N SER A 39 -10.67 -13.42 -10.52
CA SER A 39 -9.89 -14.38 -9.74
C SER A 39 -9.31 -15.45 -10.66
N ASN A 40 -8.08 -15.28 -11.07
CA ASN A 40 -7.24 -16.40 -11.50
C ASN A 40 -6.80 -17.24 -10.27
N GLY A 41 -7.70 -17.47 -9.30
CA GLY A 41 -7.41 -18.23 -8.08
C GLY A 41 -6.49 -17.52 -7.07
N LEU A 42 -6.17 -16.24 -7.27
CA LEU A 42 -5.38 -15.44 -6.35
C LEU A 42 -6.32 -14.58 -5.49
N SER A 43 -6.08 -14.56 -4.19
CA SER A 43 -6.76 -13.60 -3.31
C SER A 43 -6.28 -12.19 -3.60
N ALA A 44 -7.17 -11.20 -3.40
CA ALA A 44 -6.78 -9.80 -3.43
C ALA A 44 -5.56 -9.54 -2.52
N TYR A 45 -4.73 -8.61 -2.91
CA TYR A 45 -3.59 -8.19 -2.10
C TYR A 45 -4.04 -7.60 -0.77
N LYS A 46 -3.36 -7.95 0.31
CA LYS A 46 -3.60 -7.42 1.64
C LYS A 46 -2.33 -6.88 2.26
N LYS A 47 -2.39 -5.62 2.70
CA LYS A 47 -1.31 -5.00 3.47
C LYS A 47 -1.38 -5.45 4.91
N ILE A 48 -0.22 -5.77 5.49
CA ILE A 48 -0.03 -6.18 6.87
C ILE A 48 1.09 -5.32 7.44
N THR A 49 0.87 -4.77 8.61
CA THR A 49 1.85 -3.93 9.30
C THR A 49 2.28 -4.60 10.60
N PHE A 50 3.37 -4.13 11.18
CA PHE A 50 3.84 -4.66 12.45
C PHE A 50 2.88 -4.40 13.63
N TYR A 51 1.96 -3.42 13.49
CA TYR A 51 0.89 -3.16 14.46
C TYR A 51 -0.35 -4.05 14.26
N LYS A 52 -0.58 -4.53 13.02
CA LYS A 52 -1.82 -5.19 12.65
C LYS A 52 -1.58 -6.45 11.83
N SER A 53 -1.95 -7.59 12.39
CA SER A 53 -1.98 -8.86 11.66
C SER A 53 -3.09 -8.90 10.62
N GLY A 54 -2.96 -9.76 9.61
CA GLY A 54 -3.97 -9.94 8.58
C GLY A 54 -4.14 -11.39 8.18
N LYS A 55 -5.38 -11.80 7.88
CA LYS A 55 -5.71 -13.15 7.42
C LYS A 55 -5.89 -13.16 5.90
N VAL A 56 -5.18 -14.07 5.21
CA VAL A 56 -5.29 -14.30 3.76
C VAL A 56 -5.28 -15.82 3.54
N ASN A 57 -6.26 -16.36 2.83
CA ASN A 57 -6.40 -17.80 2.53
C ASN A 57 -6.25 -18.69 3.76
N GLY A 58 -6.93 -18.34 4.85
CA GLY A 58 -6.90 -19.11 6.11
C GLY A 58 -5.61 -18.98 6.92
N THR A 59 -4.59 -18.29 6.40
CA THR A 59 -3.31 -18.04 7.08
C THR A 59 -3.29 -16.65 7.67
N ILE A 60 -2.90 -16.51 8.94
CA ILE A 60 -2.71 -15.24 9.63
C ILE A 60 -1.23 -14.85 9.51
N TYR A 61 -0.98 -13.67 8.95
CA TYR A 61 0.35 -13.08 8.86
C TYR A 61 0.52 -12.02 9.93
N SER A 62 1.69 -11.98 10.55
CA SER A 62 2.05 -10.98 11.55
C SER A 62 3.53 -10.65 11.46
N MET A 63 3.93 -9.51 12.02
CA MET A 63 5.31 -9.05 12.02
C MET A 63 5.75 -8.76 13.45
N LYS A 64 7.05 -8.93 13.72
CA LYS A 64 7.68 -8.56 14.98
C LYS A 64 9.03 -7.91 14.68
N TYR A 65 9.29 -6.75 15.26
CA TYR A 65 10.61 -6.11 15.18
C TYR A 65 11.65 -6.87 16.01
N ASN A 66 12.86 -6.94 15.47
CA ASN A 66 14.01 -7.52 16.15
C ASN A 66 15.11 -6.45 16.28
N ASP A 67 15.25 -5.91 17.49
CA ASP A 67 16.19 -4.82 17.81
C ASP A 67 17.65 -5.20 17.55
N ARG A 68 18.02 -6.48 17.68
CA ARG A 68 19.40 -6.94 17.46
C ARG A 68 19.82 -6.85 15.99
N THR A 69 18.87 -7.00 15.07
CA THR A 69 19.16 -7.01 13.63
C THR A 69 18.63 -5.78 12.91
N ASN A 70 17.87 -4.91 13.61
CA ASN A 70 17.12 -3.78 13.04
C ASN A 70 16.24 -4.20 11.85
N ARG A 71 15.53 -5.33 12.00
CA ARG A 71 14.68 -5.91 10.97
C ARG A 71 13.40 -6.49 11.55
N TYR A 72 12.42 -6.67 10.69
CA TYR A 72 11.18 -7.34 11.04
C TYR A 72 11.24 -8.81 10.67
N ILE A 73 10.75 -9.65 11.57
CA ILE A 73 10.49 -11.06 11.33
C ILE A 73 9.03 -11.20 10.92
N VAL A 74 8.78 -11.81 9.78
CA VAL A 74 7.44 -12.10 9.28
C VAL A 74 7.06 -13.53 9.67
N TYR A 75 5.90 -13.68 10.28
CA TYR A 75 5.34 -14.96 10.69
C TYR A 75 4.08 -15.29 9.90
N ALA A 76 3.87 -16.60 9.66
CA ALA A 76 2.61 -17.14 9.24
C ALA A 76 2.08 -18.10 10.31
N SER A 77 0.78 -18.01 10.59
CA SER A 77 0.08 -18.94 11.50
C SER A 77 -1.10 -19.56 10.77
N LYS A 78 -1.15 -20.88 10.73
CA LYS A 78 -2.24 -21.67 10.14
C LYS A 78 -2.56 -22.84 11.06
N ASN A 79 -3.85 -23.05 11.36
CA ASN A 79 -4.33 -24.12 12.25
C ASN A 79 -3.57 -24.11 13.61
N GLY A 80 -3.40 -22.93 14.20
CA GLY A 80 -2.72 -22.76 15.49
C GLY A 80 -1.18 -22.85 15.44
N LYS A 81 -0.59 -23.33 14.34
CA LYS A 81 0.87 -23.46 14.20
C LYS A 81 1.46 -22.18 13.61
N LYS A 82 2.32 -21.51 14.39
CA LYS A 82 3.04 -20.29 13.99
C LYS A 82 4.45 -20.63 13.51
N LYS A 83 4.85 -20.08 12.37
CA LYS A 83 6.17 -20.28 11.76
C LYS A 83 6.75 -18.95 11.28
N ALA A 84 8.04 -18.73 11.48
CA ALA A 84 8.77 -17.64 10.85
C ALA A 84 8.96 -17.95 9.36
N LEU A 85 8.64 -16.97 8.52
CA LEU A 85 8.81 -17.06 7.06
C LEU A 85 10.10 -16.37 6.62
N LEU A 86 10.32 -15.15 7.07
CA LEU A 86 11.49 -14.33 6.76
C LEU A 86 11.93 -13.52 7.98
N ASN A 87 13.21 -13.18 7.99
CA ASN A 87 13.85 -12.33 9.00
C ASN A 87 14.64 -11.17 8.37
N SER A 88 14.38 -10.88 7.09
CA SER A 88 15.14 -9.90 6.29
C SER A 88 14.32 -8.69 5.88
N CYS A 89 13.10 -8.54 6.40
CA CYS A 89 12.24 -7.42 6.10
C CYS A 89 12.74 -6.16 6.82
N SER A 90 13.03 -5.11 6.09
CA SER A 90 13.51 -3.83 6.64
C SER A 90 12.36 -2.85 6.90
N SER A 91 11.24 -2.99 6.18
CA SER A 91 10.05 -2.17 6.33
C SER A 91 9.10 -2.75 7.38
N GLY A 92 8.39 -1.88 8.10
CA GLY A 92 7.33 -2.24 9.04
C GLY A 92 6.03 -2.71 8.37
N SER A 93 6.04 -2.95 7.06
CA SER A 93 4.88 -3.44 6.32
C SER A 93 5.26 -4.44 5.24
N ILE A 94 4.32 -5.34 4.94
CA ILE A 94 4.37 -6.29 3.84
C ILE A 94 3.03 -6.30 3.12
N VAL A 95 3.01 -6.80 1.89
CA VAL A 95 1.78 -7.10 1.16
C VAL A 95 1.79 -8.56 0.72
N THR A 96 0.66 -9.22 0.79
CA THR A 96 0.52 -10.62 0.34
C THR A 96 -0.83 -10.88 -0.29
N ASN A 97 -0.87 -11.77 -1.28
CA ASN A 97 -2.07 -12.36 -1.88
C ASN A 97 -2.22 -13.87 -1.55
N GLY A 98 -1.44 -14.37 -0.58
CA GLY A 98 -1.47 -15.78 -0.20
C GLY A 98 -0.65 -16.72 -1.10
N LYS A 99 -0.14 -16.25 -2.26
CA LYS A 99 0.81 -16.96 -3.12
C LYS A 99 2.19 -16.33 -3.04
N TYR A 100 2.24 -15.00 -3.06
CA TYR A 100 3.45 -14.20 -2.95
C TYR A 100 3.36 -13.26 -1.74
N LEU A 101 4.51 -12.93 -1.21
CA LEU A 101 4.69 -11.90 -0.20
C LEU A 101 5.71 -10.89 -0.73
N TYR A 102 5.36 -9.62 -0.64
CA TYR A 102 6.19 -8.50 -1.10
C TYR A 102 6.70 -7.73 0.10
N TYR A 103 7.99 -7.45 0.14
CA TYR A 103 8.63 -6.77 1.24
C TYR A 103 9.87 -6.01 0.80
N GLU A 104 10.26 -5.02 1.57
CA GLU A 104 11.54 -4.35 1.37
C GLU A 104 12.64 -5.06 2.17
N SER A 105 13.76 -5.35 1.49
CA SER A 105 14.99 -5.84 2.09
C SER A 105 16.08 -4.80 1.91
N ALA A 106 16.79 -4.46 2.99
CA ALA A 106 17.86 -3.47 2.98
C ALA A 106 18.89 -3.78 4.05
N ALA A 107 20.08 -3.23 3.92
CA ALA A 107 21.10 -3.28 4.96
C ALA A 107 20.97 -2.05 5.86
N PHE A 108 20.79 -2.26 7.17
CA PHE A 108 20.79 -1.18 8.14
C PHE A 108 22.18 -0.51 8.17
N LEU A 109 22.21 0.79 8.15
CA LEU A 109 23.44 1.59 8.13
C LEU A 109 23.66 2.31 9.46
N ARG A 110 22.67 3.08 9.90
CA ARG A 110 22.73 3.87 11.14
C ARG A 110 21.35 4.27 11.62
N SER A 111 21.23 4.57 12.90
CA SER A 111 20.08 5.26 13.48
C SER A 111 20.20 6.77 13.26
N GLY A 112 19.07 7.45 13.06
CA GLY A 112 18.96 8.89 12.99
C GLY A 112 17.77 9.38 13.81
N SER A 113 17.61 10.70 13.92
CA SER A 113 16.53 11.33 14.69
C SER A 113 15.12 10.96 14.18
N PHE A 114 15.02 10.58 12.92
CA PHE A 114 13.74 10.22 12.26
C PHE A 114 13.66 8.73 11.88
N GLY A 115 14.43 7.86 12.52
CA GLY A 115 14.44 6.43 12.25
C GLY A 115 15.75 5.91 11.68
N GLY A 116 15.74 4.68 11.17
CA GLY A 116 16.92 4.04 10.61
C GLY A 116 17.19 4.47 9.17
N THR A 117 18.48 4.64 8.85
CA THR A 117 18.95 4.78 7.47
C THR A 117 19.44 3.43 6.96
N TYR A 118 19.05 3.10 5.74
CA TYR A 118 19.33 1.82 5.10
C TYR A 118 20.00 2.02 3.74
N LYS A 119 20.82 1.05 3.33
CA LYS A 119 21.45 0.97 1.99
C LYS A 119 21.10 -0.34 1.31
N ASN A 120 21.38 -0.41 0.00
CA ASN A 120 21.11 -1.59 -0.82
C ASN A 120 19.63 -2.03 -0.74
N ARG A 121 18.75 -1.06 -0.77
CA ARG A 121 17.30 -1.25 -0.63
C ARG A 121 16.75 -1.98 -1.87
N LYS A 122 15.90 -2.97 -1.63
CA LYS A 122 15.33 -3.82 -2.68
C LYS A 122 13.88 -4.15 -2.38
N LEU A 123 13.00 -4.02 -3.39
CA LEU A 123 11.68 -4.66 -3.35
C LEU A 123 11.85 -6.14 -3.73
N VAL A 124 11.37 -7.01 -2.89
CA VAL A 124 11.53 -8.46 -3.04
C VAL A 124 10.15 -9.13 -3.06
N GLN A 125 9.94 -10.00 -4.03
CA GLN A 125 8.83 -10.94 -4.08
C GLN A 125 9.31 -12.28 -3.49
N TYR A 126 8.63 -12.77 -2.46
CA TYR A 126 8.87 -14.08 -1.87
C TYR A 126 7.75 -15.04 -2.26
N ASN A 127 8.07 -16.14 -2.88
CA ASN A 127 7.11 -17.19 -3.22
C ASN A 127 6.87 -18.07 -1.99
N LEU A 128 5.66 -18.05 -1.46
CA LEU A 128 5.28 -18.79 -0.24
C LEU A 128 5.34 -20.31 -0.38
N LYS A 129 5.18 -20.84 -1.61
CA LYS A 129 5.26 -22.29 -1.88
C LYS A 129 6.70 -22.74 -2.02
N THR A 130 7.48 -22.08 -2.88
CA THR A 130 8.87 -22.52 -3.19
C THR A 130 9.91 -21.93 -2.24
N ARG A 131 9.53 -20.93 -1.42
CA ARG A 131 10.40 -20.19 -0.50
C ARG A 131 11.57 -19.47 -1.18
N LYS A 132 11.42 -19.15 -2.47
CA LYS A 132 12.42 -18.44 -3.24
C LYS A 132 12.11 -16.95 -3.31
N ASN A 133 13.15 -16.13 -3.24
CA ASN A 133 13.10 -14.70 -3.43
C ASN A 133 13.36 -14.35 -4.90
N LYS A 134 12.67 -13.31 -5.37
CA LYS A 134 12.95 -12.62 -6.64
C LYS A 134 13.06 -11.14 -6.34
N VAL A 135 14.18 -10.51 -6.65
CA VAL A 135 14.33 -9.06 -6.59
C VAL A 135 13.56 -8.47 -7.77
N LEU A 136 12.63 -7.56 -7.48
CA LEU A 136 11.83 -6.85 -8.48
C LEU A 136 12.48 -5.51 -8.83
N ILE A 137 12.90 -4.77 -7.81
CA ILE A 137 13.51 -3.45 -7.94
C ILE A 137 14.70 -3.35 -6.98
N SER A 138 15.74 -2.66 -7.42
CA SER A 138 16.84 -2.20 -6.57
C SER A 138 16.85 -0.69 -6.54
N PHE A 139 16.71 -0.09 -5.36
CA PHE A 139 16.73 1.36 -5.20
C PHE A 139 18.16 1.86 -5.03
N ARG A 140 18.45 2.98 -5.67
CA ARG A 140 19.73 3.66 -5.52
C ARG A 140 19.72 4.55 -4.27
N GLY A 141 20.89 4.74 -3.68
CA GLY A 141 21.06 5.65 -2.55
C GLY A 141 20.71 5.03 -1.19
N GLU A 142 20.84 5.87 -0.18
CA GLU A 142 20.52 5.58 1.22
C GLU A 142 19.21 6.27 1.58
N GLY A 143 18.46 5.70 2.51
CA GLY A 143 17.22 6.29 2.97
C GLY A 143 16.48 5.43 3.98
N PRO A 144 15.31 5.88 4.46
CA PRO A 144 14.47 5.09 5.33
C PRO A 144 13.92 3.86 4.59
N ALA A 145 13.72 2.76 5.32
CA ALA A 145 13.12 1.53 4.77
C ALA A 145 11.59 1.53 4.85
N ASP A 146 10.98 2.69 5.05
CA ASP A 146 9.54 2.83 5.20
C ASP A 146 8.84 3.00 3.84
N SER A 147 9.15 2.12 2.90
CA SER A 147 8.42 2.06 1.64
C SER A 147 6.96 1.76 1.94
N ILE A 148 6.10 2.72 1.67
CA ILE A 148 4.65 2.54 1.79
C ILE A 148 4.24 1.62 0.66
N ILE A 149 4.07 0.35 0.98
CA ILE A 149 3.48 -0.59 0.06
C ILE A 149 1.97 -0.47 0.22
N GLY A 150 1.32 0.05 -0.81
CA GLY A 150 -0.13 0.05 -0.98
C GLY A 150 -0.54 -1.03 -1.97
N CYS A 151 -1.81 -1.38 -1.99
CA CYS A 151 -2.39 -2.27 -3.01
C CYS A 151 -3.88 -1.97 -3.15
N ASP A 152 -4.40 -2.14 -4.35
CA ASP A 152 -5.84 -2.01 -4.64
C ASP A 152 -6.47 -3.33 -5.11
N GLY A 153 -5.79 -4.45 -4.91
CA GLY A 153 -6.23 -5.77 -5.34
C GLY A 153 -5.67 -6.18 -6.71
N THR A 154 -5.43 -5.25 -7.61
CA THR A 154 -4.86 -5.49 -8.95
C THR A 154 -3.39 -5.10 -9.00
N TYR A 155 -3.06 -3.95 -8.43
CA TYR A 155 -1.73 -3.36 -8.46
C TYR A 155 -1.08 -3.29 -7.09
N LEU A 156 0.22 -3.36 -7.10
CA LEU A 156 1.09 -3.14 -5.95
C LEU A 156 1.70 -1.75 -6.09
N TYR A 157 1.43 -0.87 -5.13
CA TYR A 157 1.98 0.47 -5.09
C TYR A 157 3.11 0.56 -4.08
N MET A 158 4.19 1.19 -4.49
CA MET A 158 5.34 1.40 -3.63
C MET A 158 5.75 2.86 -3.71
N GLY A 159 5.84 3.51 -2.55
CA GLY A 159 6.48 4.81 -2.43
C GLY A 159 7.89 4.63 -1.90
N TYR A 160 8.87 5.27 -2.48
CA TYR A 160 10.19 5.34 -1.91
C TYR A 160 10.68 6.79 -1.88
N GLN A 161 11.39 7.11 -0.82
CA GLN A 161 11.98 8.42 -0.66
C GLN A 161 13.37 8.42 -1.28
N THR A 162 13.60 9.30 -2.25
CA THR A 162 14.87 9.41 -2.99
C THR A 162 15.87 10.30 -2.29
N SER A 163 15.39 11.24 -1.45
CA SER A 163 16.22 12.15 -0.66
C SER A 163 15.63 12.35 0.73
N MET A 164 16.40 12.89 1.67
CA MET A 164 15.90 13.23 3.01
C MET A 164 14.86 14.37 3.00
N VAL A 165 14.64 15.01 1.88
CA VAL A 165 13.79 16.19 1.74
C VAL A 165 12.80 15.96 0.59
N THR A 166 11.68 15.35 0.89
CA THR A 166 10.37 15.48 0.18
C THR A 166 10.13 14.82 -1.18
N ASP A 167 11.07 14.20 -1.85
CA ASP A 167 10.76 13.57 -3.14
C ASP A 167 10.29 12.13 -2.97
N TRP A 168 8.99 11.91 -3.24
CA TRP A 168 8.36 10.58 -3.23
C TRP A 168 8.08 10.14 -4.66
N GLU A 169 8.53 8.98 -5.04
CA GLU A 169 8.12 8.32 -6.28
C GLU A 169 7.15 7.18 -5.97
N ILE A 170 6.05 7.12 -6.73
CA ILE A 170 5.07 6.04 -6.66
C ILE A 170 5.30 5.13 -7.86
N LEU A 171 5.62 3.89 -7.59
CA LEU A 171 5.77 2.86 -8.60
C LEU A 171 4.54 1.96 -8.59
N GLN A 172 3.94 1.77 -9.77
CA GLN A 172 2.81 0.87 -9.99
C GLN A 172 3.31 -0.41 -10.66
N TRP A 173 2.88 -1.56 -10.15
CA TRP A 173 3.21 -2.89 -10.65
C TRP A 173 1.97 -3.71 -10.91
#